data_b47e25f3e01bec137f81db10c1b9fe86
#
_entry.id   b47e25f3e01bec137f81db10c1b9fe86
#
_cell.length_a   1.000
_cell.length_b   1.000
_cell.length_c   1.000
_cell.angle_alpha   90.00
_cell.angle_beta   90.00
_cell.angle_gamma   90.00
#
_symmetry.space_group_name_H-M   'P 1'
#
loop_
_entity.id
_entity.type
_entity.pdbx_description
1 polymer ?
#
loop_
_entity_poly.entity_id
_entity_poly.type
_entity_poly.pdbx_seq_one_letter_code
_entity_poly.pdbx_strand_id
1 'polypeptide(L)'
;MVLPNRNRILLVEDVDDARDLCAVTLAEYTIICASDFDEGLRLAQQQDFDLYILDNWLPDRSGVELCRAIREFDPDTPVLFYSAAAHKRDIEEGIRAGAQDYLVKPVSLDELRQAVAQLMSSARETAP
;
A
#
# COMPACT_ATOMS: atom_id res chain seq x y z
N MET A 1 4.79 23.00 -18.74
CA MET A 1 5.37 21.66 -18.52
C MET A 1 4.38 20.80 -17.75
N VAL A 2 4.12 19.61 -18.25
CA VAL A 2 3.24 18.69 -17.56
C VAL A 2 4.07 17.94 -16.52
N LEU A 3 3.67 18.04 -15.25
CA LEU A 3 4.32 17.28 -14.19
C LEU A 3 4.04 15.80 -14.35
N PRO A 4 4.99 14.94 -14.00
CA PRO A 4 4.71 13.50 -13.99
C PRO A 4 3.47 13.19 -13.19
N ASN A 5 2.63 12.31 -13.70
CA ASN A 5 1.42 11.90 -13.02
C ASN A 5 1.79 11.01 -11.83
N ARG A 6 1.67 11.54 -10.61
CA ARG A 6 2.01 10.82 -9.38
C ARG A 6 0.75 10.19 -8.81
N ASN A 7 0.26 9.17 -9.50
CA ASN A 7 -0.96 8.50 -9.09
C ASN A 7 -0.87 6.97 -9.21
N ARG A 8 0.33 6.42 -9.11
CA ARG A 8 0.54 4.98 -9.27
C ARG A 8 0.57 4.31 -7.90
N ILE A 9 -0.28 3.31 -7.74
CA ILE A 9 -0.41 2.55 -6.49
C ILE A 9 -0.15 1.08 -6.77
N LEU A 10 0.73 0.47 -5.98
CA LEU A 10 0.86 -0.99 -5.95
C LEU A 10 -0.02 -1.51 -4.82
N LEU A 11 -0.99 -2.33 -5.17
CA LEU A 11 -1.90 -2.98 -4.22
C LEU A 11 -1.53 -4.46 -4.13
N VAL A 12 -1.14 -4.91 -2.95
CA VAL A 12 -0.81 -6.33 -2.72
C VAL A 12 -1.89 -6.93 -1.83
N GLU A 13 -2.74 -7.74 -2.42
CA GLU A 13 -3.92 -8.34 -1.82
C GLU A 13 -4.24 -9.65 -2.55
N ASP A 14 -4.39 -10.75 -1.81
CA ASP A 14 -4.61 -12.07 -2.41
C ASP A 14 -6.07 -12.37 -2.79
N VAL A 15 -7.03 -11.65 -2.23
CA VAL A 15 -8.46 -11.89 -2.49
C VAL A 15 -8.92 -11.07 -3.70
N ASP A 16 -9.41 -11.76 -4.74
CA ASP A 16 -9.82 -11.12 -6.00
C ASP A 16 -10.88 -10.03 -5.78
N ASP A 17 -11.92 -10.35 -5.01
CA ASP A 17 -13.00 -9.39 -4.76
C ASP A 17 -12.50 -8.15 -4.01
N ALA A 18 -11.57 -8.33 -3.09
CA ALA A 18 -10.98 -7.20 -2.35
C ALA A 18 -10.15 -6.32 -3.27
N ARG A 19 -9.37 -6.91 -4.18
CA ARG A 19 -8.62 -6.14 -5.19
C ARG A 19 -9.56 -5.35 -6.10
N ASP A 20 -10.62 -6.01 -6.58
CA ASP A 20 -11.59 -5.38 -7.48
C ASP A 20 -12.28 -4.20 -6.79
N LEU A 21 -12.69 -4.37 -5.54
CA LEU A 21 -13.33 -3.30 -4.78
C LEU A 21 -12.39 -2.11 -4.58
N CYS A 22 -11.13 -2.37 -4.22
CA CYS A 22 -10.13 -1.31 -4.09
C CYS A 22 -9.92 -0.57 -5.42
N ALA A 23 -9.81 -1.31 -6.52
CA ALA A 23 -9.58 -0.71 -7.82
C ALA A 23 -10.74 0.21 -8.23
N VAL A 24 -11.97 -0.19 -7.97
CA VAL A 24 -13.15 0.65 -8.24
C VAL A 24 -13.19 1.86 -7.31
N THR A 25 -12.93 1.65 -6.03
CA THR A 25 -12.96 2.72 -5.01
C THR A 25 -11.90 3.79 -5.29
N LEU A 26 -10.75 3.37 -5.78
CA LEU A 26 -9.59 4.23 -6.03
C LEU A 26 -9.37 4.45 -7.53
N ALA A 27 -10.48 4.55 -8.30
CA ALA A 27 -10.42 4.61 -9.76
C ALA A 27 -9.70 5.84 -10.33
N GLU A 28 -9.54 6.89 -9.54
CA GLU A 28 -8.78 8.08 -9.96
C GLU A 28 -7.27 7.84 -10.02
N TYR A 29 -6.79 6.73 -9.45
CA TYR A 29 -5.39 6.35 -9.46
C TYR A 29 -5.15 5.20 -10.42
N THR A 30 -3.89 5.03 -10.83
CA THR A 30 -3.47 3.86 -11.60
C THR A 30 -3.10 2.75 -10.61
N ILE A 31 -3.93 1.71 -10.54
CA ILE A 31 -3.72 0.61 -9.60
C ILE A 31 -3.07 -0.56 -10.33
N ILE A 32 -1.92 -0.98 -9.83
CA ILE A 32 -1.24 -2.19 -10.26
C ILE A 32 -1.40 -3.20 -9.12
N CYS A 33 -1.89 -4.39 -9.42
CA CYS A 33 -2.18 -5.38 -8.39
C CYS A 33 -1.18 -6.52 -8.37
N ALA A 34 -0.91 -7.02 -7.16
CA ALA A 34 -0.16 -8.24 -6.93
C ALA A 34 -0.94 -9.09 -5.93
N SER A 35 -0.85 -10.40 -6.04
CA SER A 35 -1.63 -11.33 -5.21
C SER A 35 -0.82 -12.00 -4.11
N ASP A 36 0.50 -11.83 -4.08
CA ASP A 36 1.36 -12.42 -3.06
C ASP A 36 2.62 -11.60 -2.86
N PHE A 37 3.43 -12.03 -1.90
CA PHE A 37 4.68 -11.37 -1.54
C PHE A 37 5.65 -11.28 -2.72
N ASP A 38 5.89 -12.42 -3.39
CA ASP A 38 6.91 -12.48 -4.45
C ASP A 38 6.55 -11.55 -5.62
N GLU A 39 5.31 -11.57 -6.06
CA GLU A 39 4.84 -10.69 -7.13
C GLU A 39 4.91 -9.23 -6.70
N GLY A 40 4.48 -8.92 -5.48
CA GLY A 40 4.52 -7.56 -4.94
C GLY A 40 5.93 -7.01 -4.88
N LEU A 41 6.86 -7.80 -4.38
CA LEU A 41 8.27 -7.39 -4.29
C LEU A 41 8.87 -7.19 -5.68
N ARG A 42 8.61 -8.10 -6.60
CA ARG A 42 9.11 -8.00 -7.98
C ARG A 42 8.62 -6.71 -8.65
N LEU A 43 7.34 -6.41 -8.53
CA LEU A 43 6.78 -5.19 -9.12
C LEU A 43 7.35 -3.93 -8.47
N ALA A 44 7.52 -3.93 -7.16
CA ALA A 44 8.10 -2.80 -6.44
C ALA A 44 9.55 -2.54 -6.88
N GLN A 45 10.29 -3.58 -7.21
CA GLN A 45 11.67 -3.46 -7.70
C GLN A 45 11.75 -3.01 -9.14
N GLN A 46 10.76 -3.36 -9.96
CA GLN A 46 10.77 -3.11 -11.41
C GLN A 46 10.15 -1.78 -11.81
N GLN A 47 9.27 -1.22 -10.99
CA GLN A 47 8.50 -0.03 -11.33
C GLN A 47 8.50 0.95 -10.15
N ASP A 48 8.27 2.23 -10.46
CA ASP A 48 8.11 3.26 -9.45
C ASP A 48 6.63 3.42 -9.08
N PHE A 49 6.37 3.54 -7.79
CA PHE A 49 5.02 3.77 -7.27
C PHE A 49 5.02 4.99 -6.34
N ASP A 50 3.85 5.56 -6.18
CA ASP A 50 3.64 6.73 -5.30
C ASP A 50 3.06 6.31 -3.95
N LEU A 51 2.52 5.08 -3.88
CA LEU A 51 1.96 4.51 -2.67
C LEU A 51 1.97 2.99 -2.80
N TYR A 52 2.26 2.33 -1.69
CA TYR A 52 2.05 0.89 -1.55
C TYR A 52 0.90 0.66 -0.58
N ILE A 53 -0.10 -0.14 -0.99
CA ILE A 53 -1.18 -0.62 -0.13
C ILE A 53 -0.97 -2.12 0.05
N LEU A 54 -0.74 -2.54 1.29
CA LEU A 54 -0.38 -3.92 1.60
C LEU A 54 -1.38 -4.56 2.55
N ASP A 55 -1.82 -5.78 2.22
CA ASP A 55 -2.47 -6.64 3.19
C ASP A 55 -1.38 -7.34 4.00
N ASN A 56 -1.60 -7.54 5.31
CA ASN A 56 -0.65 -8.24 6.15
C ASN A 56 -0.78 -9.77 6.02
N TRP A 57 -1.95 -10.27 5.65
CA TRP A 57 -2.19 -11.70 5.47
C TRP A 57 -2.08 -12.08 4.01
N LEU A 58 -0.87 -12.39 3.57
CA LEU A 58 -0.61 -12.88 2.21
C LEU A 58 -0.38 -14.39 2.25
N PRO A 59 -0.59 -15.09 1.12
CA PRO A 59 -0.54 -16.56 1.14
C PRO A 59 0.84 -17.14 1.39
N ASP A 60 1.90 -16.44 1.00
CA ASP A 60 3.27 -16.95 1.07
C ASP A 60 4.05 -16.36 2.25
N ARG A 61 3.91 -15.06 2.53
CA ARG A 61 4.60 -14.38 3.62
C ARG A 61 3.75 -13.20 4.09
N SER A 62 4.15 -12.53 5.18
CA SER A 62 3.37 -11.41 5.70
C SER A 62 3.62 -10.10 4.96
N GLY A 63 2.64 -9.20 5.04
CA GLY A 63 2.81 -7.84 4.52
C GLY A 63 3.88 -7.05 5.28
N VAL A 64 4.08 -7.34 6.56
CA VAL A 64 5.17 -6.73 7.35
C VAL A 64 6.53 -7.11 6.75
N GLU A 65 6.72 -8.37 6.40
CA GLU A 65 7.96 -8.81 5.74
C GLU A 65 8.13 -8.12 4.39
N LEU A 66 7.05 -7.96 3.65
CA LEU A 66 7.09 -7.26 2.36
C LEU A 66 7.47 -5.79 2.54
N CYS A 67 6.89 -5.12 3.53
CA CYS A 67 7.23 -3.73 3.83
C CYS A 67 8.72 -3.59 4.15
N ARG A 68 9.26 -4.49 4.97
CA ARG A 68 10.70 -4.48 5.30
C ARG A 68 11.56 -4.66 4.05
N ALA A 69 11.18 -5.60 3.18
CA ALA A 69 11.92 -5.84 1.94
C ALA A 69 11.89 -4.63 1.00
N ILE A 70 10.73 -3.98 0.88
CA ILE A 70 10.58 -2.76 0.08
C ILE A 70 11.48 -1.65 0.64
N ARG A 71 11.53 -1.50 1.95
CA ARG A 71 12.31 -0.45 2.59
C ARG A 71 13.82 -0.58 2.37
N GLU A 72 14.30 -1.75 2.01
CA GLU A 72 15.72 -1.94 1.68
C GLU A 72 16.16 -1.14 0.45
N PHE A 73 15.26 -0.91 -0.50
CA PHE A 73 15.57 -0.16 -1.72
C PHE A 73 14.71 1.09 -1.92
N ASP A 74 13.63 1.24 -1.16
CA ASP A 74 12.70 2.38 -1.27
C ASP A 74 12.32 2.86 0.13
N PRO A 75 13.11 3.75 0.73
CA PRO A 75 12.81 4.24 2.09
C PRO A 75 11.74 5.32 2.15
N ASP A 76 11.34 5.90 1.02
CA ASP A 76 10.57 7.14 0.99
C ASP A 76 9.10 6.99 0.60
N THR A 77 8.77 6.05 -0.28
CA THR A 77 7.40 5.90 -0.75
C THR A 77 6.49 5.48 0.40
N PRO A 78 5.35 6.16 0.62
CA PRO A 78 4.47 5.79 1.72
C PRO A 78 3.90 4.38 1.56
N VAL A 79 3.71 3.73 2.70
CA VAL A 79 3.09 2.42 2.81
C VAL A 79 1.86 2.54 3.69
N LEU A 80 0.73 2.07 3.19
CA LEU A 80 -0.52 1.95 3.92
C LEU A 80 -0.84 0.47 4.06
N PHE A 81 -0.94 -0.02 5.29
CA PHE A 81 -1.52 -1.34 5.51
C PHE A 81 -3.05 -1.24 5.47
N TYR A 82 -3.69 -2.18 4.78
CA TYR A 82 -5.13 -2.31 4.75
C TYR A 82 -5.44 -3.79 4.90
N SER A 83 -5.76 -4.22 6.14
CA SER A 83 -5.75 -5.63 6.51
C SER A 83 -6.74 -5.93 7.62
N ALA A 84 -7.23 -7.17 7.64
CA ALA A 84 -8.04 -7.67 8.74
C ALA A 84 -7.20 -8.08 9.95
N ALA A 85 -5.87 -8.11 9.82
CA ALA A 85 -4.97 -8.36 10.95
C ALA A 85 -5.03 -7.16 11.91
N ALA A 86 -5.75 -7.32 13.01
CA ALA A 86 -6.21 -6.21 13.84
C ALA A 86 -5.59 -6.17 15.24
N HIS A 87 -4.72 -7.11 15.60
CA HIS A 87 -4.08 -7.08 16.91
C HIS A 87 -3.15 -5.89 17.02
N LYS A 88 -3.06 -5.35 18.22
CA LYS A 88 -2.16 -4.24 18.51
C LYS A 88 -0.73 -4.54 18.04
N ARG A 89 -0.27 -5.79 18.24
CA ARG A 89 1.04 -6.24 17.76
C ARG A 89 1.18 -6.11 16.24
N ASP A 90 0.14 -6.51 15.49
CA ASP A 90 0.16 -6.41 14.03
C ASP A 90 0.36 -4.98 13.56
N ILE A 91 -0.39 -4.07 14.18
CA ILE A 91 -0.33 -2.64 13.86
C ILE A 91 1.05 -2.07 14.20
N GLU A 92 1.54 -2.37 15.40
CA GLU A 92 2.86 -1.90 15.85
C GLU A 92 3.98 -2.42 14.95
N GLU A 93 3.93 -3.68 14.55
CA GLU A 93 4.92 -4.27 13.65
C GLU A 93 4.88 -3.62 12.26
N GLY A 94 3.69 -3.33 11.75
CA GLY A 94 3.54 -2.65 10.46
C GLY A 94 4.16 -1.26 10.48
N ILE A 95 3.87 -0.48 11.51
CA ILE A 95 4.43 0.87 11.65
C ILE A 95 5.94 0.80 11.85
N ARG A 96 6.41 -0.14 12.66
CA ARG A 96 7.85 -0.32 12.91
C ARG A 96 8.60 -0.77 11.65
N ALA A 97 7.92 -1.52 10.76
CA ALA A 97 8.50 -1.94 9.49
C ALA A 97 8.65 -0.78 8.50
N GLY A 98 8.02 0.37 8.78
CA GLY A 98 8.17 1.56 7.97
C GLY A 98 6.88 2.07 7.32
N ALA A 99 5.70 1.59 7.74
CA ALA A 99 4.44 2.07 7.21
C ALA A 99 4.05 3.41 7.84
N GLN A 100 3.37 4.25 7.06
CA GLN A 100 2.88 5.54 7.51
C GLN A 100 1.51 5.43 8.17
N ASP A 101 0.73 4.41 7.81
CA ASP A 101 -0.60 4.23 8.41
C ASP A 101 -1.03 2.76 8.32
N TYR A 102 -2.02 2.40 9.10
CA TYR A 102 -2.55 1.04 9.18
C TYR A 102 -4.07 1.10 9.35
N LEU A 103 -4.81 0.68 8.33
CA LEU A 103 -6.26 0.59 8.38
C LEU A 103 -6.71 -0.85 8.62
N VAL A 104 -7.52 -1.06 9.65
CA VAL A 104 -8.05 -2.37 9.97
C VAL A 104 -9.39 -2.56 9.28
N LYS A 105 -9.51 -3.63 8.50
CA LYS A 105 -10.77 -4.00 7.85
C LYS A 105 -11.79 -4.46 8.89
N PRO A 106 -13.09 -4.12 8.75
CA PRO A 106 -13.65 -3.29 7.70
C PRO A 106 -13.57 -1.79 8.04
N VAL A 107 -13.23 -0.98 7.05
CA VAL A 107 -13.39 0.47 7.13
C VAL A 107 -14.34 0.90 6.01
N SER A 108 -14.91 2.08 6.12
CA SER A 108 -15.74 2.61 5.04
C SER A 108 -14.85 2.91 3.81
N LEU A 109 -15.45 2.89 2.63
CA LEU A 109 -14.73 3.24 1.41
C LEU A 109 -14.25 4.69 1.45
N ASP A 110 -15.01 5.58 2.10
CA ASP A 110 -14.60 6.97 2.29
C ASP A 110 -13.36 7.08 3.17
N GLU A 111 -13.26 6.29 4.23
CA GLU A 111 -12.05 6.28 5.07
C GLU A 111 -10.84 5.81 4.29
N LEU A 112 -11.00 4.78 3.46
CA LEU A 112 -9.92 4.30 2.60
C LEU A 112 -9.48 5.40 1.63
N ARG A 113 -10.43 6.04 0.96
CA ARG A 113 -10.13 7.12 0.01
C ARG A 113 -9.42 8.28 0.69
N GLN A 114 -9.86 8.68 1.87
CA GLN A 114 -9.25 9.78 2.63
C GLN A 114 -7.83 9.45 3.04
N ALA A 115 -7.60 8.23 3.52
CA ALA A 115 -6.26 7.80 3.92
C ALA A 115 -5.29 7.82 2.74
N VAL A 116 -5.74 7.30 1.59
CA VAL A 116 -4.93 7.30 0.37
C VAL A 116 -4.63 8.72 -0.09
N ALA A 117 -5.66 9.57 -0.15
CA ALA A 117 -5.48 10.96 -0.57
C ALA A 117 -4.50 11.71 0.33
N GLN A 118 -4.58 11.49 1.63
CA GLN A 118 -3.67 12.13 2.59
C GLN A 118 -2.23 11.68 2.39
N LEU A 119 -1.99 10.39 2.20
CA LEU A 119 -0.65 9.87 2.00
C LEU A 119 -0.05 10.33 0.65
N MET A 120 -0.86 10.38 -0.39
CA MET A 120 -0.43 10.89 -1.69
C MET A 120 -0.06 12.37 -1.61
N SER A 121 -0.85 13.15 -0.89
CA SER A 121 -0.62 14.59 -0.70
C SER A 121 0.65 14.84 0.12
N SER A 122 0.82 14.13 1.22
CA SER A 122 2.00 14.24 2.08
C SER A 122 3.29 13.90 1.34
N ALA A 123 3.26 12.87 0.49
CA ALA A 123 4.40 12.50 -0.32
C ALA A 123 4.81 13.62 -1.28
N ARG A 124 3.82 14.33 -1.85
CA ARG A 124 4.08 15.47 -2.73
C ARG A 124 4.68 16.65 -1.98
N GLU A 125 4.19 16.90 -0.76
CA GLU A 125 4.66 18.03 0.06
C GLU A 125 6.11 17.84 0.51
N THR A 126 6.52 16.61 0.74
CA THR A 126 7.88 16.29 1.18
C THR A 126 8.86 16.10 0.04
N ALA A 127 8.38 16.03 -1.19
CA ALA A 127 9.24 15.91 -2.37
C ALA A 127 10.00 17.21 -2.59
N PRO A 128 11.32 17.14 -2.83
CA PRO A 128 12.11 18.34 -3.11
C PRO A 128 11.75 18.97 -4.46
#